data_0f0f9b86e8081ecf754a80a88f71270e
#
_entry.id   0f0f9b86e8081ecf754a80a88f71270e
#
_cell.length_a   1.000
_cell.length_b   1.000
_cell.length_c   1.000
_cell.angle_alpha   90.00
_cell.angle_beta   90.00
_cell.angle_gamma   90.00
#
_symmetry.space_group_name_H-M   'P 1'
#
loop_
_entity.id
_entity.type
_entity.pdbx_description
1 polymer ?
#
loop_
_entity_poly.entity_id
_entity_poly.type
_entity_poly.pdbx_seq_one_letter_code
_entity_poly.pdbx_strand_id
1 'polypeptide(L)'
;MKAKTNLIATILEYREVYDRPARLEELVALLQDLDLVTSARLLCQMNADFRLTKREREATAKMQQDIAGGLLPDETVRRLKERFGQAHMSDRPIFYPAQMLNVLRLVLEHSAGARNSLADDSARYALGEACLMMNDLMMTEHEREAVAPGGEPENVKRALMVQTLAPFELLNASPITHVAYRSRIMFRELLAKTQVTERISKECQGFDFEREFLRIVKLPLAHWLVLMLAFYTYLASYLGPDGVRHHEFLVIDRMLFGKETSIPQGEWDAALATVSATPEALKRASNTKGAGDWRLDTVPFRGKPLVELEPGRFHCADIGLLVEKIHSGVFWTIHDGLRTAERPMLSSAWGILFEEYVNWFLSERRFKDFSFWPRPRWGDGTEALDGAFMRDAAFMPMEYKGGFLLREARYSGDVGAFEEELESKIIKGCKQLAQKIEALFHKRPECRKKLRSIDVTRVTRIVPLLVVQDHILGGPLVNWMINKRFNEVLDRELLRSEVTVDALNVIGIRELETMAESVEAGEFDLFRSLQYKCYADPEMVLNLHNFLWDQAGYGEGKSGRIATLLEEQLKEATEYLFGKK
;
A
#
# COMPACT_ATOMS: atom_id res chain seq x y z
N MET A 1 29.07 9.62 10.51
CA MET A 1 27.91 9.19 11.30
C MET A 1 27.63 7.74 10.96
N LYS A 2 27.73 6.81 11.92
CA LYS A 2 27.32 5.41 11.70
C LYS A 2 25.80 5.42 11.60
N ALA A 3 25.26 5.15 10.41
CA ALA A 3 23.85 4.93 10.23
C ALA A 3 23.44 3.76 11.15
N LYS A 4 22.58 4.02 12.12
CA LYS A 4 21.85 2.97 12.83
C LYS A 4 20.81 2.45 11.85
N THR A 5 21.22 1.51 11.02
CA THR A 5 20.31 0.74 10.18
C THR A 5 19.52 -0.24 11.06
N ASN A 6 18.50 0.26 11.74
CA ASN A 6 17.41 -0.60 12.20
C ASN A 6 16.52 -0.87 10.99
N LEU A 7 16.98 -1.76 10.11
CA LEU A 7 16.36 -2.08 8.83
C LEU A 7 14.96 -2.72 8.97
N ILE A 8 14.67 -3.33 10.12
CA ILE A 8 13.39 -3.95 10.42
C ILE A 8 13.12 -3.71 11.91
N ALA A 9 12.02 -3.05 12.25
CA ALA A 9 11.54 -3.08 13.61
C ALA A 9 11.24 -4.53 13.94
N THR A 10 12.06 -5.15 14.78
CA THR A 10 11.84 -6.53 15.21
C THR A 10 10.61 -6.56 16.09
N ILE A 11 9.55 -7.18 15.60
CA ILE A 11 8.32 -7.42 16.35
C ILE A 11 8.67 -8.26 17.59
N LEU A 12 8.03 -7.98 18.72
CA LEU A 12 8.20 -8.75 19.93
C LEU A 12 7.48 -10.10 19.79
N GLU A 13 8.21 -11.21 19.94
CA GLU A 13 7.67 -12.55 19.78
C GLU A 13 7.25 -13.19 21.12
N TYR A 14 6.27 -14.08 21.07
CA TYR A 14 5.78 -14.84 22.24
C TYR A 14 6.90 -15.62 22.94
N ARG A 15 7.77 -16.28 22.14
CA ARG A 15 8.91 -17.06 22.65
C ARG A 15 9.92 -16.22 23.43
N GLU A 16 10.03 -14.94 23.11
CA GLU A 16 10.92 -14.03 23.83
C GLU A 16 10.39 -13.66 25.20
N VAL A 17 9.08 -13.80 25.44
CA VAL A 17 8.42 -13.52 26.72
C VAL A 17 8.31 -14.76 27.59
N TYR A 18 7.97 -15.90 26.98
CA TYR A 18 7.64 -17.14 27.68
C TYR A 18 8.68 -18.24 27.54
N ASP A 19 9.81 -17.99 26.86
CA ASP A 19 10.92 -18.93 26.62
C ASP A 19 10.48 -20.25 25.94
N ARG A 20 9.36 -20.22 25.21
CA ARG A 20 8.83 -21.31 24.40
C ARG A 20 8.10 -20.79 23.15
N PRO A 21 8.12 -21.52 22.03
CA PRO A 21 7.39 -21.12 20.84
C PRO A 21 5.87 -21.22 21.05
N ALA A 22 5.13 -20.33 20.38
CA ALA A 22 3.69 -20.43 20.28
C ALA A 22 3.28 -21.60 19.35
N ARG A 23 2.10 -22.19 19.62
CA ARG A 23 1.50 -23.22 18.78
C ARG A 23 0.12 -22.77 18.31
N LEU A 24 -0.20 -23.07 17.04
CA LEU A 24 -1.48 -22.67 16.47
C LEU A 24 -2.66 -23.29 17.22
N GLU A 25 -2.53 -24.55 17.64
CA GLU A 25 -3.56 -25.27 18.37
C GLU A 25 -3.85 -24.61 19.73
N GLU A 26 -2.81 -24.12 20.42
CA GLU A 26 -2.95 -23.40 21.70
C GLU A 26 -3.65 -22.06 21.48
N LEU A 27 -3.26 -21.32 20.43
CA LEU A 27 -3.90 -20.06 20.05
C LEU A 27 -5.38 -20.27 19.72
N VAL A 28 -5.70 -21.25 18.89
CA VAL A 28 -7.09 -21.59 18.52
C VAL A 28 -7.89 -21.96 19.78
N ALA A 29 -7.32 -22.74 20.70
CA ALA A 29 -7.98 -23.11 21.95
C ALA A 29 -8.33 -21.89 22.81
N LEU A 30 -7.43 -20.89 22.91
CA LEU A 30 -7.72 -19.63 23.60
C LEU A 30 -8.90 -18.88 22.97
N LEU A 31 -9.00 -18.87 21.62
CA LEU A 31 -10.04 -18.13 20.91
C LEU A 31 -11.41 -18.82 20.96
N GLN A 32 -11.48 -20.15 21.08
CA GLN A 32 -12.73 -20.90 21.08
C GLN A 32 -13.69 -20.52 22.21
N ASP A 33 -13.15 -20.12 23.36
CA ASP A 33 -13.93 -19.74 24.54
C ASP A 33 -14.36 -18.26 24.53
N LEU A 34 -13.85 -17.45 23.60
CA LEU A 34 -14.13 -16.03 23.52
C LEU A 34 -15.46 -15.73 22.82
N ASP A 35 -16.13 -14.68 23.27
CA ASP A 35 -17.28 -14.10 22.57
C ASP A 35 -16.84 -13.47 21.23
N LEU A 36 -17.43 -13.92 20.14
CA LEU A 36 -17.07 -13.49 18.78
C LEU A 36 -17.24 -11.99 18.59
N VAL A 37 -18.42 -11.46 18.98
CA VAL A 37 -18.78 -10.07 18.69
C VAL A 37 -17.89 -9.09 19.47
N THR A 38 -17.73 -9.32 20.77
CA THR A 38 -16.91 -8.43 21.61
C THR A 38 -15.44 -8.50 21.27
N SER A 39 -14.90 -9.69 20.94
CA SER A 39 -13.49 -9.87 20.53
C SER A 39 -13.22 -9.23 19.18
N ALA A 40 -14.08 -9.46 18.19
CA ALA A 40 -13.93 -8.84 16.86
C ALA A 40 -14.05 -7.30 16.94
N ARG A 41 -14.98 -6.79 17.76
CA ARG A 41 -15.16 -5.34 17.99
C ARG A 41 -13.92 -4.71 18.59
N LEU A 42 -13.30 -5.35 19.60
CA LEU A 42 -12.07 -4.85 20.22
C LEU A 42 -10.89 -4.85 19.25
N LEU A 43 -10.72 -5.89 18.45
CA LEU A 43 -9.66 -5.93 17.42
C LEU A 43 -9.85 -4.85 16.34
N CYS A 44 -11.08 -4.61 15.90
CA CYS A 44 -11.41 -3.49 15.00
C CYS A 44 -11.08 -2.13 15.63
N GLN A 45 -11.39 -1.96 16.92
CA GLN A 45 -11.07 -0.74 17.67
C GLN A 45 -9.56 -0.52 17.77
N MET A 46 -8.80 -1.56 18.13
CA MET A 46 -7.34 -1.49 18.20
C MET A 46 -6.74 -1.09 16.84
N ASN A 47 -7.21 -1.67 15.75
CA ASN A 47 -6.78 -1.29 14.40
C ASN A 47 -7.10 0.17 14.08
N ALA A 48 -8.28 0.67 14.47
CA ALA A 48 -8.65 2.08 14.30
C ALA A 48 -7.71 3.00 15.09
N ASP A 49 -7.39 2.66 16.34
CA ASP A 49 -6.43 3.40 17.16
C ASP A 49 -5.07 3.51 16.46
N PHE A 50 -4.55 2.40 15.90
CA PHE A 50 -3.28 2.42 15.15
C PHE A 50 -3.33 3.25 13.87
N ARG A 51 -4.48 3.30 13.21
CA ARG A 51 -4.63 4.06 11.94
C ARG A 51 -4.84 5.54 12.15
N LEU A 52 -5.56 5.93 13.19
CA LEU A 52 -5.99 7.30 13.42
C LEU A 52 -5.07 8.08 14.37
N THR A 53 -4.31 7.40 15.23
CA THR A 53 -3.33 8.07 16.08
C THR A 53 -2.19 8.63 15.23
N LYS A 54 -1.76 9.85 15.54
CA LYS A 54 -0.59 10.46 14.89
C LYS A 54 0.63 9.56 15.06
N ARG A 55 1.36 9.37 13.97
CA ARG A 55 2.54 8.47 13.91
C ARG A 55 3.79 9.04 14.59
N GLU A 56 3.63 9.81 15.66
CA GLU A 56 4.74 10.22 16.50
C GLU A 56 5.21 9.02 17.32
N ARG A 57 6.53 8.79 17.38
CA ARG A 57 7.14 7.65 18.08
C ARG A 57 6.65 7.53 19.52
N GLU A 58 6.58 8.66 20.24
CA GLU A 58 6.11 8.69 21.63
C GLU A 58 4.63 8.34 21.77
N ALA A 59 3.77 8.85 20.87
CA ALA A 59 2.35 8.54 20.86
C ALA A 59 2.12 7.05 20.55
N THR A 60 2.87 6.49 19.61
CA THR A 60 2.81 5.06 19.28
C THR A 60 3.29 4.19 20.45
N ALA A 61 4.38 4.56 21.12
CA ALA A 61 4.89 3.84 22.29
C ALA A 61 3.91 3.87 23.45
N LYS A 62 3.31 5.02 23.73
CA LYS A 62 2.28 5.15 24.76
C LYS A 62 1.07 4.27 24.44
N MET A 63 0.58 4.30 23.21
CA MET A 63 -0.54 3.47 22.78
C MET A 63 -0.23 1.97 22.96
N GLN A 64 0.97 1.50 22.57
CA GLN A 64 1.40 0.11 22.81
C GLN A 64 1.36 -0.26 24.30
N GLN A 65 1.81 0.65 25.17
CA GLN A 65 1.79 0.44 26.63
C GLN A 65 0.36 0.38 27.19
N ASP A 66 -0.50 1.30 26.75
CA ASP A 66 -1.91 1.35 27.17
C ASP A 66 -2.65 0.07 26.75
N ILE A 67 -2.45 -0.39 25.52
CA ILE A 67 -3.05 -1.63 25.01
C ILE A 67 -2.49 -2.84 25.77
N ALA A 68 -1.18 -2.92 25.98
CA ALA A 68 -0.56 -4.01 26.71
C ALA A 68 -1.06 -4.08 28.15
N GLY A 69 -1.19 -2.93 28.84
CA GLY A 69 -1.72 -2.85 30.20
C GLY A 69 -3.18 -3.27 30.33
N GLY A 70 -3.97 -3.13 29.24
CA GLY A 70 -5.38 -3.54 29.22
C GLY A 70 -5.63 -4.99 28.77
N LEU A 71 -4.68 -5.59 28.03
CA LEU A 71 -4.86 -6.88 27.36
C LEU A 71 -3.87 -7.98 27.81
N LEU A 72 -2.84 -7.66 28.56
CA LEU A 72 -1.88 -8.66 29.04
C LEU A 72 -1.92 -8.73 30.56
N PRO A 73 -1.73 -9.91 31.14
CA PRO A 73 -1.61 -10.06 32.60
C PRO A 73 -0.47 -9.19 33.15
N ASP A 74 -0.64 -8.62 34.34
CA ASP A 74 0.37 -7.79 35.00
C ASP A 74 1.75 -8.44 35.03
N GLU A 75 1.79 -9.75 35.25
CA GLU A 75 3.03 -10.55 35.25
C GLU A 75 3.70 -10.51 33.86
N THR A 76 2.94 -10.62 32.79
CA THR A 76 3.46 -10.53 31.41
C THR A 76 3.99 -9.13 31.14
N VAL A 77 3.23 -8.09 31.52
CA VAL A 77 3.66 -6.68 31.38
C VAL A 77 4.94 -6.43 32.19
N ARG A 78 5.05 -6.99 33.39
CA ARG A 78 6.25 -6.90 34.22
C ARG A 78 7.45 -7.54 33.54
N ARG A 79 7.33 -8.78 33.02
CA ARG A 79 8.38 -9.48 32.27
C ARG A 79 8.85 -8.68 31.05
N LEU A 80 7.91 -8.09 30.31
CA LEU A 80 8.22 -7.23 29.18
C LEU A 80 9.08 -6.02 29.60
N LYS A 81 8.71 -5.34 30.68
CA LYS A 81 9.46 -4.19 31.22
C LYS A 81 10.84 -4.57 31.72
N GLU A 82 10.96 -5.71 32.43
CA GLU A 82 12.22 -6.20 32.97
C GLU A 82 13.19 -6.63 31.88
N ARG A 83 12.68 -7.32 30.85
CA ARG A 83 13.51 -7.90 29.79
C ARG A 83 13.91 -6.90 28.72
N PHE A 84 13.06 -5.97 28.38
CA PHE A 84 13.26 -5.05 27.25
C PHE A 84 13.36 -3.57 27.65
N GLY A 85 13.01 -3.20 28.89
CA GLY A 85 12.99 -1.82 29.37
C GLY A 85 11.87 -0.96 28.72
N GLN A 86 11.55 0.18 29.33
CA GLN A 86 10.48 1.05 28.82
C GLN A 86 10.80 1.69 27.43
N ALA A 87 12.08 1.94 27.14
CA ALA A 87 12.50 2.54 25.86
C ALA A 87 12.36 1.58 24.67
N HIS A 88 12.37 0.27 24.89
CA HIS A 88 12.34 -0.70 23.79
C HIS A 88 10.94 -1.01 23.26
N MET A 89 9.87 -0.69 23.98
CA MET A 89 8.49 -0.89 23.48
C MET A 89 8.14 0.03 22.29
N SER A 90 8.86 1.14 22.11
CA SER A 90 8.73 2.01 20.92
C SER A 90 9.43 1.45 19.68
N ASP A 91 10.49 0.67 19.91
CA ASP A 91 11.34 0.14 18.84
C ASP A 91 10.93 -1.29 18.44
N ARG A 92 10.16 -1.96 19.30
CA ARG A 92 9.67 -3.33 19.08
C ARG A 92 8.18 -3.42 19.38
N PRO A 93 7.31 -3.19 18.39
CA PRO A 93 5.88 -3.24 18.59
C PRO A 93 5.42 -4.63 19.01
N ILE A 94 4.47 -4.67 19.96
CA ILE A 94 3.78 -5.89 20.39
C ILE A 94 2.54 -6.10 19.53
N PHE A 95 1.83 -5.00 19.25
CA PHE A 95 0.57 -4.98 18.49
C PHE A 95 0.74 -4.21 17.18
N TYR A 96 0.18 -4.73 16.10
CA TYR A 96 0.22 -4.08 14.79
C TYR A 96 -0.90 -4.59 13.87
N PRO A 97 -1.31 -3.82 12.85
CA PRO A 97 -2.50 -4.11 12.06
C PRO A 97 -2.55 -5.50 11.41
N ALA A 98 -1.43 -5.99 10.85
CA ALA A 98 -1.42 -7.30 10.20
C ALA A 98 -1.67 -8.46 11.19
N GLN A 99 -1.05 -8.39 12.39
CA GLN A 99 -1.29 -9.33 13.48
C GLN A 99 -2.78 -9.33 13.88
N MET A 100 -3.34 -8.15 14.10
CA MET A 100 -4.74 -8.01 14.54
C MET A 100 -5.73 -8.50 13.49
N LEU A 101 -5.46 -8.29 12.20
CA LEU A 101 -6.28 -8.86 11.11
C LEU A 101 -6.21 -10.40 11.08
N ASN A 102 -5.04 -10.99 11.34
CA ASN A 102 -4.91 -12.44 11.43
C ASN A 102 -5.64 -13.01 12.67
N VAL A 103 -5.50 -12.36 13.83
CA VAL A 103 -6.26 -12.77 15.03
C VAL A 103 -7.76 -12.57 14.79
N LEU A 104 -8.20 -11.47 14.20
CA LEU A 104 -9.60 -11.23 13.83
C LEU A 104 -10.14 -12.35 12.93
N ARG A 105 -9.38 -12.77 11.93
CA ARG A 105 -9.76 -13.89 11.08
C ARG A 105 -9.96 -15.17 11.89
N LEU A 106 -8.99 -15.52 12.76
CA LEU A 106 -9.11 -16.72 13.61
C LEU A 106 -10.27 -16.61 14.61
N VAL A 107 -10.56 -15.41 15.13
CA VAL A 107 -11.77 -15.16 15.95
C VAL A 107 -13.03 -15.48 15.14
N LEU A 108 -13.13 -14.95 13.89
CA LEU A 108 -14.28 -15.23 13.02
C LEU A 108 -14.40 -16.72 12.66
N GLU A 109 -13.29 -17.45 12.58
CA GLU A 109 -13.27 -18.87 12.23
C GLU A 109 -13.59 -19.80 13.40
N HIS A 110 -13.13 -19.48 14.61
CA HIS A 110 -13.07 -20.43 15.73
C HIS A 110 -13.86 -20.02 16.97
N SER A 111 -14.17 -18.73 17.19
CA SER A 111 -14.93 -18.32 18.37
C SER A 111 -16.37 -18.83 18.29
N ALA A 112 -16.79 -19.56 19.33
CA ALA A 112 -18.10 -20.23 19.35
C ALA A 112 -19.26 -19.36 19.84
N GLY A 113 -19.01 -18.09 20.17
CA GLY A 113 -19.99 -17.15 20.72
C GLY A 113 -20.38 -17.43 22.18
N ALA A 114 -20.61 -16.38 22.93
CA ALA A 114 -21.34 -16.34 24.22
C ALA A 114 -20.71 -16.94 25.50
N ARG A 115 -19.51 -17.54 25.46
CA ARG A 115 -19.02 -18.14 26.72
C ARG A 115 -18.29 -17.17 27.64
N ASN A 116 -17.44 -16.30 27.12
CA ASN A 116 -16.69 -15.33 27.94
C ASN A 116 -16.71 -13.95 27.27
N SER A 117 -17.48 -13.04 27.85
CA SER A 117 -17.45 -11.63 27.45
C SER A 117 -16.11 -11.00 27.84
N LEU A 118 -15.58 -10.08 27.02
CA LEU A 118 -14.39 -9.28 27.34
C LEU A 118 -14.58 -8.31 28.52
N ALA A 119 -15.75 -8.32 29.18
CA ALA A 119 -15.93 -7.72 30.49
C ALA A 119 -15.15 -8.50 31.57
N ASP A 120 -14.86 -9.79 31.34
CA ASP A 120 -14.00 -10.61 32.18
C ASP A 120 -12.52 -10.38 31.81
N ASP A 121 -11.69 -10.10 32.79
CA ASP A 121 -10.23 -9.91 32.63
C ASP A 121 -9.56 -11.15 32.01
N SER A 122 -10.02 -12.35 32.37
CA SER A 122 -9.46 -13.59 31.81
C SER A 122 -9.66 -13.69 30.30
N ALA A 123 -10.81 -13.25 29.76
CA ALA A 123 -11.10 -13.23 28.36
C ALA A 123 -10.29 -12.15 27.61
N ARG A 124 -10.11 -10.98 28.23
CA ARG A 124 -9.23 -9.93 27.68
C ARG A 124 -7.79 -10.39 27.61
N TYR A 125 -7.29 -11.02 28.66
CA TYR A 125 -5.93 -11.55 28.72
C TYR A 125 -5.73 -12.68 27.69
N ALA A 126 -6.70 -13.56 27.50
CA ALA A 126 -6.65 -14.59 26.47
C ALA A 126 -6.53 -13.98 25.05
N LEU A 127 -7.28 -12.92 24.75
CA LEU A 127 -7.18 -12.22 23.47
C LEU A 127 -5.81 -11.53 23.29
N GLY A 128 -5.29 -10.90 24.34
CA GLY A 128 -3.96 -10.28 24.34
C GLY A 128 -2.84 -11.30 24.14
N GLU A 129 -2.94 -12.44 24.81
CA GLU A 129 -2.01 -13.56 24.67
C GLU A 129 -2.08 -14.15 23.24
N ALA A 130 -3.28 -14.31 22.69
CA ALA A 130 -3.47 -14.75 21.30
C ALA A 130 -2.80 -13.79 20.29
N CYS A 131 -2.89 -12.47 20.52
CA CYS A 131 -2.15 -11.49 19.72
C CYS A 131 -0.63 -11.69 19.84
N LEU A 132 -0.11 -11.88 21.03
CA LEU A 132 1.33 -12.11 21.23
C LEU A 132 1.79 -13.44 20.61
N MET A 133 0.99 -14.51 20.74
CA MET A 133 1.26 -15.80 20.07
C MET A 133 1.27 -15.67 18.56
N MET A 134 0.40 -14.82 17.99
CA MET A 134 0.37 -14.56 16.56
C MET A 134 1.70 -14.02 16.04
N ASN A 135 2.42 -13.20 16.81
CA ASN A 135 3.73 -12.68 16.43
C ASN A 135 4.74 -13.81 16.15
N ASP A 136 4.73 -14.84 17.00
CA ASP A 136 5.56 -16.02 16.81
C ASP A 136 5.16 -16.81 15.55
N LEU A 137 3.84 -16.90 15.29
CA LEU A 137 3.30 -17.68 14.20
C LEU A 137 3.39 -16.96 12.83
N MET A 138 3.63 -15.65 12.82
CA MET A 138 3.83 -14.89 11.57
C MET A 138 5.11 -15.30 10.82
N MET A 139 6.02 -16.03 11.45
CA MET A 139 7.26 -16.52 10.87
C MET A 139 7.41 -18.03 11.11
N THR A 140 7.64 -18.83 10.07
CA THR A 140 7.92 -20.28 10.21
C THR A 140 9.31 -20.54 10.76
N GLU A 141 9.56 -21.73 11.29
CA GLU A 141 10.92 -22.15 11.68
C GLU A 141 11.87 -22.21 10.49
N HIS A 142 11.40 -22.69 9.34
CA HIS A 142 12.21 -22.70 8.11
C HIS A 142 12.65 -21.30 7.68
N GLU A 143 11.75 -20.33 7.80
CA GLU A 143 12.04 -18.93 7.51
C GLU A 143 13.02 -18.32 8.52
N ARG A 144 12.89 -18.70 9.81
CA ARG A 144 13.84 -18.31 10.85
C ARG A 144 15.23 -18.89 10.59
N GLU A 145 15.29 -20.16 10.19
CA GLU A 145 16.53 -20.81 9.78
C GLU A 145 17.16 -20.13 8.56
N ALA A 146 16.35 -19.74 7.58
CA ALA A 146 16.83 -19.03 6.39
C ALA A 146 17.46 -17.67 6.71
N VAL A 147 16.96 -16.97 7.74
CA VAL A 147 17.51 -15.67 8.17
C VAL A 147 18.53 -15.78 9.31
N ALA A 148 18.81 -17.00 9.78
CA ALA A 148 19.82 -17.24 10.81
C ALA A 148 21.24 -16.87 10.33
N PRO A 149 22.16 -16.55 11.25
CA PRO A 149 23.53 -16.26 10.90
C PRO A 149 24.18 -17.43 10.15
N GLY A 150 24.70 -17.19 8.94
CA GLY A 150 25.32 -18.22 8.08
C GLY A 150 24.46 -18.68 6.90
N GLY A 151 23.23 -18.22 6.77
CA GLY A 151 22.41 -18.42 5.57
C GLY A 151 23.02 -17.74 4.33
N GLU A 152 22.74 -18.29 3.13
CA GLU A 152 23.18 -17.68 1.89
C GLU A 152 22.53 -16.30 1.73
N PRO A 153 23.30 -15.19 1.58
CA PRO A 153 22.76 -13.83 1.66
C PRO A 153 21.62 -13.55 0.68
N GLU A 154 21.63 -14.17 -0.50
CA GLU A 154 20.58 -13.98 -1.50
C GLU A 154 19.28 -14.70 -1.11
N ASN A 155 19.35 -15.92 -0.60
CA ASN A 155 18.19 -16.69 -0.14
C ASN A 155 17.55 -16.02 1.08
N VAL A 156 18.38 -15.48 1.98
CA VAL A 156 17.93 -14.67 3.13
C VAL A 156 17.15 -13.44 2.65
N LYS A 157 17.69 -12.68 1.68
CA LYS A 157 17.02 -11.50 1.14
C LYS A 157 15.69 -11.85 0.48
N ARG A 158 15.62 -12.95 -0.28
CA ARG A 158 14.39 -13.42 -0.93
C ARG A 158 13.30 -13.83 0.07
N ALA A 159 13.67 -14.62 1.08
CA ALA A 159 12.75 -15.03 2.13
C ALA A 159 12.20 -13.82 2.91
N LEU A 160 13.08 -12.92 3.36
CA LEU A 160 12.69 -11.70 4.06
C LEU A 160 11.80 -10.79 3.20
N MET A 161 12.09 -10.68 1.91
CA MET A 161 11.29 -9.87 1.00
C MET A 161 9.84 -10.34 0.99
N VAL A 162 9.59 -11.62 0.67
CA VAL A 162 8.22 -12.14 0.56
C VAL A 162 7.46 -12.03 1.88
N GLN A 163 8.13 -12.27 3.01
CA GLN A 163 7.52 -12.17 4.33
C GLN A 163 7.17 -10.76 4.76
N THR A 164 7.98 -9.79 4.33
CA THR A 164 7.74 -8.39 4.69
C THR A 164 6.70 -7.71 3.80
N LEU A 165 6.33 -8.30 2.65
CA LEU A 165 5.41 -7.64 1.69
C LEU A 165 4.04 -7.34 2.28
N ALA A 166 3.35 -8.33 2.85
CA ALA A 166 2.00 -8.13 3.38
C ALA A 166 1.98 -7.22 4.63
N PRO A 167 2.87 -7.40 5.63
CA PRO A 167 3.00 -6.45 6.72
C PRO A 167 3.38 -5.03 6.26
N PHE A 168 4.33 -4.92 5.31
CA PHE A 168 4.75 -3.63 4.75
C PHE A 168 3.57 -2.90 4.08
N GLU A 169 2.79 -3.60 3.28
CA GLU A 169 1.63 -3.05 2.61
C GLU A 169 0.61 -2.49 3.60
N LEU A 170 0.31 -3.23 4.67
CA LEU A 170 -0.61 -2.79 5.71
C LEU A 170 -0.06 -1.62 6.53
N LEU A 171 1.22 -1.63 6.88
CA LEU A 171 1.85 -0.54 7.65
C LEU A 171 1.98 0.75 6.84
N ASN A 172 2.19 0.63 5.52
CA ASN A 172 2.42 1.76 4.62
C ASN A 172 1.21 2.11 3.75
N ALA A 173 -0.01 1.78 4.20
CA ALA A 173 -1.23 2.21 3.52
C ALA A 173 -1.18 3.72 3.20
N SER A 174 -1.57 4.07 1.98
CA SER A 174 -1.53 5.47 1.54
C SER A 174 -2.47 6.34 2.38
N PRO A 175 -2.07 7.56 2.76
CA PRO A 175 -2.96 8.51 3.41
C PRO A 175 -4.19 8.79 2.54
N ILE A 176 -5.32 9.05 3.19
CA ILE A 176 -6.56 9.38 2.48
C ILE A 176 -6.40 10.57 1.53
N THR A 177 -5.57 11.55 1.90
CA THR A 177 -5.28 12.72 1.07
C THR A 177 -4.78 12.33 -0.32
N HIS A 178 -3.77 11.47 -0.40
CA HIS A 178 -3.20 10.99 -1.67
C HIS A 178 -4.17 10.09 -2.43
N VAL A 179 -4.88 9.21 -1.73
CA VAL A 179 -5.84 8.29 -2.35
C VAL A 179 -7.02 9.04 -2.94
N ALA A 180 -7.61 9.96 -2.20
CA ALA A 180 -8.73 10.78 -2.66
C ALA A 180 -8.33 11.70 -3.82
N TYR A 181 -7.17 12.38 -3.70
CA TYR A 181 -6.60 13.19 -4.77
C TYR A 181 -6.48 12.41 -6.08
N ARG A 182 -5.78 11.27 -6.03
CA ARG A 182 -5.54 10.41 -7.20
C ARG A 182 -6.83 9.91 -7.81
N SER A 183 -7.77 9.46 -6.98
CA SER A 183 -9.07 8.96 -7.44
C SER A 183 -9.89 10.02 -8.13
N ARG A 184 -9.92 11.24 -7.61
CA ARG A 184 -10.60 12.37 -8.26
C ARG A 184 -10.00 12.64 -9.63
N ILE A 185 -8.67 12.76 -9.71
CA ILE A 185 -8.00 13.06 -10.97
C ILE A 185 -8.21 11.93 -11.98
N MET A 186 -7.97 10.67 -11.60
CA MET A 186 -8.11 9.54 -12.51
C MET A 186 -9.54 9.34 -12.98
N PHE A 187 -10.48 9.24 -12.05
CA PHE A 187 -11.84 8.80 -12.37
C PHE A 187 -12.81 9.92 -12.72
N ARG A 188 -12.52 11.15 -12.35
CA ARG A 188 -13.41 12.27 -12.65
C ARG A 188 -12.84 13.22 -13.69
N GLU A 189 -11.55 13.58 -13.58
CA GLU A 189 -10.97 14.57 -14.51
C GLU A 189 -10.39 13.93 -15.76
N LEU A 190 -9.63 12.83 -15.65
CA LEU A 190 -9.01 12.19 -16.81
C LEU A 190 -10.00 11.39 -17.63
N LEU A 191 -10.90 10.62 -17.01
CA LEU A 191 -11.95 9.90 -17.75
C LEU A 191 -12.98 10.83 -18.40
N ALA A 192 -13.10 12.10 -17.97
CA ALA A 192 -13.89 13.10 -18.67
C ALA A 192 -13.19 13.67 -19.94
N LYS A 193 -11.88 13.44 -20.11
CA LYS A 193 -11.15 13.90 -21.30
C LYS A 193 -11.34 12.92 -22.46
N THR A 194 -11.97 13.37 -23.54
CA THR A 194 -12.25 12.57 -24.74
C THR A 194 -11.00 11.86 -25.27
N GLN A 195 -9.85 12.51 -25.28
CA GLN A 195 -8.60 11.93 -25.75
C GLN A 195 -8.14 10.72 -24.93
N VAL A 196 -8.41 10.70 -23.61
CA VAL A 196 -8.04 9.58 -22.72
C VAL A 196 -8.99 8.41 -22.95
N THR A 197 -10.29 8.68 -22.98
CA THR A 197 -11.31 7.64 -23.23
C THR A 197 -11.24 7.05 -24.62
N GLU A 198 -10.95 7.86 -25.66
CA GLU A 198 -10.70 7.37 -27.01
C GLU A 198 -9.45 6.49 -27.09
N ARG A 199 -8.34 6.89 -26.42
CA ARG A 199 -7.14 6.06 -26.34
C ARG A 199 -7.44 4.72 -25.70
N ILE A 200 -8.10 4.72 -24.52
CA ILE A 200 -8.50 3.49 -23.82
C ILE A 200 -9.41 2.63 -24.72
N SER A 201 -10.45 3.21 -25.30
CA SER A 201 -11.37 2.48 -26.16
C SER A 201 -10.67 1.85 -27.36
N LYS A 202 -9.76 2.59 -28.02
CA LYS A 202 -9.00 2.12 -29.19
C LYS A 202 -8.02 1.00 -28.84
N GLU A 203 -7.25 1.16 -27.75
CA GLU A 203 -6.19 0.22 -27.38
C GLU A 203 -6.72 -0.99 -26.56
N CYS A 204 -7.89 -0.84 -25.91
CA CYS A 204 -8.49 -1.85 -25.04
C CYS A 204 -9.86 -2.34 -25.51
N GLN A 205 -10.07 -2.47 -26.83
CA GLN A 205 -11.23 -3.13 -27.43
C GLN A 205 -12.60 -2.58 -26.96
N GLY A 206 -12.70 -1.26 -26.81
CA GLY A 206 -13.93 -0.59 -26.40
C GLY A 206 -14.20 -0.66 -24.88
N PHE A 207 -13.18 -0.90 -24.05
CA PHE A 207 -13.31 -0.89 -22.61
C PHE A 207 -13.75 0.48 -22.09
N ASP A 208 -14.69 0.48 -21.13
CA ASP A 208 -15.25 1.70 -20.50
C ASP A 208 -15.42 1.47 -19.00
N PHE A 209 -14.69 2.24 -18.19
CA PHE A 209 -14.68 2.11 -16.73
C PHE A 209 -16.04 2.37 -16.10
N GLU A 210 -16.72 3.44 -16.51
CA GLU A 210 -18.02 3.83 -15.93
C GLU A 210 -19.10 2.79 -16.25
N ARG A 211 -19.15 2.33 -17.50
CA ARG A 211 -20.11 1.30 -17.92
C ARG A 211 -19.90 -0.01 -17.17
N GLU A 212 -18.64 -0.48 -17.08
CA GLU A 212 -18.35 -1.75 -16.40
C GLU A 212 -18.58 -1.67 -14.90
N PHE A 213 -18.19 -0.56 -14.28
CA PHE A 213 -18.45 -0.34 -12.85
C PHE A 213 -19.95 -0.31 -12.55
N LEU A 214 -20.73 0.47 -13.31
CA LEU A 214 -22.18 0.52 -13.17
C LEU A 214 -22.85 -0.84 -13.40
N ARG A 215 -22.38 -1.61 -14.38
CA ARG A 215 -22.88 -2.96 -14.65
C ARG A 215 -22.68 -3.90 -13.45
N ILE A 216 -21.54 -3.81 -12.79
CA ILE A 216 -21.13 -4.70 -11.67
C ILE A 216 -21.74 -4.24 -10.35
N VAL A 217 -21.61 -2.97 -10.00
CA VAL A 217 -21.98 -2.43 -8.68
C VAL A 217 -23.43 -1.96 -8.62
N LYS A 218 -24.05 -1.67 -9.78
CA LYS A 218 -25.39 -1.06 -9.88
C LYS A 218 -25.47 0.35 -9.29
N LEU A 219 -24.33 1.03 -9.20
CA LEU A 219 -24.19 2.39 -8.71
C LEU A 219 -23.15 3.12 -9.59
N PRO A 220 -23.38 4.39 -9.98
CA PRO A 220 -22.38 5.17 -10.69
C PRO A 220 -21.08 5.28 -9.90
N LEU A 221 -19.94 5.21 -10.59
CA LEU A 221 -18.61 5.26 -9.93
C LEU A 221 -18.45 6.52 -9.07
N ALA A 222 -18.89 7.66 -9.55
CA ALA A 222 -18.82 8.93 -8.82
C ALA A 222 -19.60 8.89 -7.49
N HIS A 223 -20.81 8.33 -7.48
CA HIS A 223 -21.61 8.15 -6.27
C HIS A 223 -20.96 7.18 -5.30
N TRP A 224 -20.45 6.07 -5.81
CA TRP A 224 -19.75 5.07 -4.99
C TRP A 224 -18.50 5.67 -4.30
N LEU A 225 -17.70 6.48 -5.00
CA LEU A 225 -16.52 7.13 -4.42
C LEU A 225 -16.90 8.10 -3.30
N VAL A 226 -17.99 8.86 -3.46
CA VAL A 226 -18.50 9.75 -2.41
C VAL A 226 -18.93 8.95 -1.18
N LEU A 227 -19.63 7.82 -1.38
CA LEU A 227 -20.06 6.97 -0.26
C LEU A 227 -18.89 6.34 0.48
N MET A 228 -17.85 5.88 -0.24
CA MET A 228 -16.62 5.36 0.39
C MET A 228 -15.92 6.45 1.22
N LEU A 229 -15.86 7.68 0.71
CA LEU A 229 -15.29 8.81 1.43
C LEU A 229 -16.14 9.16 2.67
N ALA A 230 -17.46 9.06 2.56
CA ALA A 230 -18.38 9.27 3.69
C ALA A 230 -18.17 8.22 4.80
N PHE A 231 -18.07 6.94 4.45
CA PHE A 231 -17.75 5.88 5.42
C PHE A 231 -16.42 6.14 6.11
N TYR A 232 -15.39 6.49 5.35
CA TYR A 232 -14.10 6.86 5.94
C TYR A 232 -14.22 8.04 6.91
N THR A 233 -14.89 9.12 6.50
CA THR A 233 -15.03 10.35 7.32
C THR A 233 -15.76 10.06 8.62
N TYR A 234 -16.82 9.28 8.54
CA TYR A 234 -17.57 8.85 9.71
C TYR A 234 -16.69 8.05 10.69
N LEU A 235 -15.99 7.04 10.19
CA LEU A 235 -15.09 6.23 11.01
C LEU A 235 -13.90 7.05 11.57
N ALA A 236 -13.37 7.99 10.79
CA ALA A 236 -12.29 8.87 11.24
C ALA A 236 -12.71 9.82 12.37
N SER A 237 -14.01 10.12 12.48
CA SER A 237 -14.58 10.92 13.58
C SER A 237 -14.58 10.20 14.93
N TYR A 238 -14.25 8.90 14.96
CA TYR A 238 -14.02 8.14 16.19
C TYR A 238 -13.00 8.80 17.12
N LEU A 239 -11.92 9.34 16.55
CA LEU A 239 -10.95 10.15 17.29
C LEU A 239 -11.27 11.62 17.06
N GLY A 240 -11.90 12.24 18.06
CA GLY A 240 -12.23 13.66 18.01
C GLY A 240 -10.99 14.56 17.96
N PRO A 241 -11.14 15.85 17.62
CA PRO A 241 -10.04 16.81 17.54
C PRO A 241 -9.27 16.98 18.86
N ASP A 242 -9.93 16.71 19.98
CA ASP A 242 -9.38 16.73 21.34
C ASP A 242 -8.70 15.40 21.75
N GLY A 243 -8.67 14.41 20.86
CA GLY A 243 -8.15 13.07 21.13
C GLY A 243 -9.13 12.20 21.93
N VAL A 244 -10.36 12.64 22.19
CA VAL A 244 -11.39 11.83 22.84
C VAL A 244 -11.92 10.78 21.86
N ARG A 245 -12.11 9.56 22.33
CA ARG A 245 -12.61 8.43 21.53
C ARG A 245 -14.14 8.39 21.59
N HIS A 246 -14.77 8.48 20.45
CA HIS A 246 -16.23 8.40 20.27
C HIS A 246 -16.59 7.04 19.66
N HIS A 247 -16.79 6.04 20.52
CA HIS A 247 -16.96 4.63 20.09
C HIS A 247 -18.13 4.38 19.16
N GLU A 248 -19.17 5.23 19.18
CA GLU A 248 -20.31 5.19 18.27
C GLU A 248 -19.91 5.34 16.79
N PHE A 249 -18.84 6.07 16.50
CA PHE A 249 -18.35 6.26 15.13
C PHE A 249 -17.56 5.08 14.57
N LEU A 250 -17.20 4.08 15.38
CA LEU A 250 -16.58 2.84 14.87
C LEU A 250 -17.57 1.86 14.24
N VAL A 251 -18.87 2.12 14.38
CA VAL A 251 -19.94 1.27 13.88
C VAL A 251 -20.75 2.03 12.85
N ILE A 252 -20.70 1.59 11.60
CA ILE A 252 -21.60 2.09 10.58
C ILE A 252 -22.95 1.41 10.78
N ASP A 253 -23.97 2.16 11.24
CA ASP A 253 -25.32 1.68 11.42
C ASP A 253 -26.16 2.03 10.19
N ARG A 254 -26.65 1.00 9.47
CA ARG A 254 -27.45 1.15 8.26
C ARG A 254 -28.70 2.02 8.47
N MET A 255 -29.35 1.88 9.62
CA MET A 255 -30.56 2.62 9.94
C MET A 255 -30.27 4.11 10.16
N LEU A 256 -29.15 4.41 10.81
CA LEU A 256 -28.74 5.78 11.10
C LEU A 256 -28.43 6.55 9.82
N PHE A 257 -27.60 5.98 8.95
CA PHE A 257 -27.24 6.60 7.67
C PHE A 257 -28.47 6.82 6.77
N GLY A 258 -29.39 5.87 6.70
CA GLY A 258 -30.62 6.02 5.90
C GLY A 258 -31.57 7.12 6.40
N LYS A 259 -31.50 7.49 7.68
CA LYS A 259 -32.34 8.57 8.26
C LYS A 259 -31.71 9.95 8.15
N GLU A 260 -30.38 10.01 8.25
CA GLU A 260 -29.65 11.28 8.36
C GLU A 260 -29.19 11.85 7.02
N THR A 261 -29.27 11.06 5.95
CA THR A 261 -28.81 11.47 4.62
C THR A 261 -29.96 11.55 3.61
N SER A 262 -29.75 12.32 2.54
CA SER A 262 -30.69 12.43 1.42
C SER A 262 -30.50 11.31 0.37
N ILE A 263 -29.60 10.35 0.62
CA ILE A 263 -29.25 9.31 -0.34
C ILE A 263 -30.29 8.19 -0.34
N PRO A 264 -30.73 7.72 -1.50
CA PRO A 264 -31.64 6.59 -1.60
C PRO A 264 -31.08 5.33 -0.93
N GLN A 265 -31.93 4.62 -0.17
CA GLN A 265 -31.53 3.39 0.54
C GLN A 265 -30.85 2.37 -0.38
N GLY A 266 -31.30 2.23 -1.63
CA GLY A 266 -30.71 1.32 -2.60
C GLY A 266 -29.24 1.65 -2.96
N GLU A 267 -28.84 2.91 -2.93
CA GLU A 267 -27.44 3.30 -3.18
C GLU A 267 -26.54 2.93 -1.99
N TRP A 268 -27.03 3.14 -0.75
CA TRP A 268 -26.34 2.66 0.45
C TRP A 268 -26.14 1.16 0.43
N ASP A 269 -27.20 0.42 0.11
CA ASP A 269 -27.16 -1.04 0.08
C ASP A 269 -26.18 -1.54 -0.99
N ALA A 270 -26.20 -0.92 -2.17
CA ALA A 270 -25.25 -1.25 -3.24
C ALA A 270 -23.80 -0.96 -2.82
N ALA A 271 -23.55 0.19 -2.19
CA ALA A 271 -22.21 0.55 -1.71
C ALA A 271 -21.74 -0.40 -0.60
N LEU A 272 -22.56 -0.64 0.43
CA LEU A 272 -22.25 -1.58 1.52
C LEU A 272 -21.98 -2.99 1.00
N ALA A 273 -22.78 -3.48 0.05
CA ALA A 273 -22.58 -4.81 -0.55
C ALA A 273 -21.20 -4.97 -1.21
N THR A 274 -20.57 -3.88 -1.66
CA THR A 274 -19.22 -3.94 -2.24
C THR A 274 -18.11 -4.04 -1.20
N VAL A 275 -18.32 -3.58 0.04
CA VAL A 275 -17.28 -3.43 1.07
C VAL A 275 -17.56 -4.19 2.36
N SER A 276 -18.72 -4.80 2.51
CA SER A 276 -19.07 -5.55 3.74
C SER A 276 -19.31 -7.04 3.50
N ALA A 277 -19.14 -7.83 4.55
CA ALA A 277 -19.49 -9.24 4.58
C ALA A 277 -19.82 -9.68 6.02
N THR A 278 -20.63 -10.74 6.14
CA THR A 278 -20.87 -11.41 7.42
C THR A 278 -19.65 -12.26 7.83
N PRO A 279 -19.51 -12.60 9.13
CA PRO A 279 -18.49 -13.54 9.60
C PRO A 279 -18.42 -14.83 8.79
N GLU A 280 -19.60 -15.44 8.47
CA GLU A 280 -19.67 -16.69 7.70
C GLU A 280 -19.18 -16.52 6.26
N ALA A 281 -19.43 -15.37 5.64
CA ALA A 281 -18.96 -15.08 4.28
C ALA A 281 -17.43 -14.87 4.29
N LEU A 282 -16.87 -14.17 5.28
CA LEU A 282 -15.43 -13.99 5.44
C LEU A 282 -14.73 -15.34 5.72
N LYS A 283 -15.29 -16.15 6.62
CA LYS A 283 -14.79 -17.51 6.90
C LYS A 283 -14.72 -18.37 5.63
N ARG A 284 -15.78 -18.36 4.81
CA ARG A 284 -15.78 -19.08 3.53
C ARG A 284 -14.73 -18.56 2.54
N ALA A 285 -14.51 -17.24 2.52
CA ALA A 285 -13.49 -16.62 1.68
C ALA A 285 -12.07 -17.00 2.11
N SER A 286 -11.81 -17.09 3.41
CA SER A 286 -10.52 -17.52 3.99
C SER A 286 -10.23 -18.99 3.73
N ASN A 287 -11.26 -19.83 3.66
CA ASN A 287 -11.14 -21.28 3.42
C ASN A 287 -11.03 -21.65 1.94
N THR A 288 -10.97 -20.69 1.00
CA THR A 288 -10.82 -20.98 -0.42
C THR A 288 -9.44 -21.60 -0.67
N LYS A 289 -9.49 -22.87 -1.05
CA LYS A 289 -8.35 -23.76 -1.23
C LYS A 289 -7.31 -23.22 -2.21
N GLY A 290 -6.06 -23.31 -1.82
CA GLY A 290 -4.90 -23.11 -2.68
C GLY A 290 -4.23 -21.74 -2.57
N ALA A 291 -4.75 -20.83 -1.80
CA ALA A 291 -4.04 -19.62 -1.46
C ALA A 291 -3.01 -19.93 -0.36
N GLY A 292 -1.80 -20.14 -0.72
CA GLY A 292 -0.57 -20.19 0.02
C GLY A 292 -0.61 -20.13 1.57
N ASP A 293 0.31 -19.39 2.10
CA ASP A 293 0.45 -19.27 3.55
C ASP A 293 -0.69 -18.45 4.18
N TRP A 294 -1.53 -19.12 4.98
CA TRP A 294 -2.67 -18.48 5.66
C TRP A 294 -2.28 -17.22 6.46
N ARG A 295 -1.05 -17.15 6.95
CA ARG A 295 -0.53 -16.04 7.76
C ARG A 295 -0.45 -14.73 7.00
N LEU A 296 -0.34 -14.80 5.69
CA LEU A 296 -0.24 -13.64 4.80
C LEU A 296 -1.59 -13.27 4.18
N ASP A 297 -2.60 -14.14 4.30
CA ASP A 297 -3.90 -13.97 3.64
C ASP A 297 -4.80 -12.95 4.36
N THR A 298 -4.65 -11.68 4.00
CA THR A 298 -5.56 -10.59 4.39
C THR A 298 -6.62 -10.29 3.32
N VAL A 299 -6.68 -11.09 2.26
CA VAL A 299 -7.54 -10.88 1.08
C VAL A 299 -9.03 -10.76 1.43
N PRO A 300 -9.61 -11.56 2.34
CA PRO A 300 -11.02 -11.40 2.72
C PRO A 300 -11.34 -9.99 3.21
N PHE A 301 -10.50 -9.42 4.07
CA PHE A 301 -10.68 -8.06 4.60
C PHE A 301 -10.36 -6.98 3.56
N ARG A 302 -9.43 -7.22 2.63
CA ARG A 302 -9.19 -6.31 1.50
C ARG A 302 -10.38 -6.25 0.57
N GLY A 303 -10.99 -7.38 0.33
CA GLY A 303 -12.25 -7.46 -0.41
C GLY A 303 -13.39 -6.76 0.33
N LYS A 304 -13.53 -7.03 1.62
CA LYS A 304 -14.65 -6.65 2.48
C LYS A 304 -14.13 -6.11 3.82
N PRO A 305 -13.67 -4.83 3.86
CA PRO A 305 -13.11 -4.25 5.08
C PRO A 305 -14.13 -4.01 6.21
N LEU A 306 -15.42 -4.06 5.91
CA LEU A 306 -16.48 -3.93 6.90
C LEU A 306 -17.07 -5.30 7.25
N VAL A 307 -17.10 -5.63 8.53
CA VAL A 307 -17.65 -6.89 9.06
C VAL A 307 -19.01 -6.62 9.67
N GLU A 308 -20.05 -7.26 9.18
CA GLU A 308 -21.41 -7.18 9.74
C GLU A 308 -21.50 -8.13 10.95
N LEU A 309 -21.11 -7.67 12.13
CA LEU A 309 -21.14 -8.47 13.37
C LEU A 309 -22.55 -8.63 13.93
N GLU A 310 -23.41 -7.66 13.70
CA GLU A 310 -24.83 -7.66 14.08
C GLU A 310 -25.64 -7.16 12.87
N PRO A 311 -26.87 -7.61 12.67
CA PRO A 311 -27.67 -7.21 11.50
C PRO A 311 -27.74 -5.71 11.30
N GLY A 312 -27.25 -5.22 10.16
CA GLY A 312 -27.23 -3.80 9.81
C GLY A 312 -26.16 -2.97 10.52
N ARG A 313 -25.26 -3.59 11.31
CA ARG A 313 -24.18 -2.91 12.04
C ARG A 313 -22.81 -3.41 11.58
N PHE A 314 -22.05 -2.52 10.96
CA PHE A 314 -20.79 -2.84 10.29
C PHE A 314 -19.59 -2.27 11.05
N HIS A 315 -18.65 -3.13 11.39
CA HIS A 315 -17.40 -2.78 12.06
C HIS A 315 -16.25 -2.80 11.06
N CYS A 316 -15.40 -1.79 11.07
CA CYS A 316 -14.27 -1.72 10.15
C CYS A 316 -13.09 -2.54 10.67
N ALA A 317 -12.72 -3.60 9.95
CA ALA A 317 -11.57 -4.43 10.30
C ALA A 317 -10.25 -3.65 10.23
N ASP A 318 -10.10 -2.78 9.23
CA ASP A 318 -8.96 -1.88 9.10
C ASP A 318 -9.34 -0.67 8.21
N ILE A 319 -9.18 0.53 8.75
CA ILE A 319 -9.52 1.79 8.04
C ILE A 319 -8.64 1.98 6.80
N GLY A 320 -7.37 1.54 6.83
CA GLY A 320 -6.48 1.63 5.68
C GLY A 320 -6.99 0.80 4.50
N LEU A 321 -7.55 -0.39 4.76
CA LEU A 321 -8.17 -1.22 3.73
C LEU A 321 -9.44 -0.58 3.16
N LEU A 322 -10.20 0.15 3.97
CA LEU A 322 -11.34 0.93 3.46
C LEU A 322 -10.88 2.10 2.59
N VAL A 323 -9.81 2.79 2.98
CA VAL A 323 -9.21 3.87 2.17
C VAL A 323 -8.75 3.34 0.81
N GLU A 324 -8.13 2.16 0.77
CA GLU A 324 -7.72 1.53 -0.49
C GLU A 324 -8.90 1.30 -1.46
N LYS A 325 -10.11 1.10 -0.95
CA LYS A 325 -11.31 0.97 -1.80
C LYS A 325 -11.52 2.18 -2.70
N ILE A 326 -11.22 3.38 -2.23
CA ILE A 326 -11.42 4.63 -2.98
C ILE A 326 -10.57 4.67 -4.27
N HIS A 327 -9.49 3.90 -4.37
CA HIS A 327 -8.60 3.89 -5.53
C HIS A 327 -8.37 2.48 -6.10
N SER A 328 -7.45 1.70 -5.55
CA SER A 328 -7.15 0.34 -6.04
C SER A 328 -8.36 -0.60 -5.94
N GLY A 329 -9.27 -0.33 -5.00
CA GLY A 329 -10.52 -1.04 -4.87
C GLY A 329 -11.44 -0.92 -6.08
N VAL A 330 -11.40 0.17 -6.84
CA VAL A 330 -12.13 0.30 -8.12
C VAL A 330 -11.64 -0.76 -9.11
N PHE A 331 -10.31 -0.88 -9.27
CA PHE A 331 -9.72 -1.91 -10.12
C PHE A 331 -10.18 -3.31 -9.72
N TRP A 332 -10.03 -3.66 -8.44
CA TRP A 332 -10.37 -5.00 -7.95
C TRP A 332 -11.88 -5.28 -8.01
N THR A 333 -12.72 -4.29 -7.78
CA THR A 333 -14.17 -4.44 -7.92
C THR A 333 -14.57 -4.75 -9.36
N ILE A 334 -13.98 -4.05 -10.33
CA ILE A 334 -14.22 -4.34 -11.75
C ILE A 334 -13.62 -5.70 -12.10
N HIS A 335 -12.36 -5.96 -11.72
CA HIS A 335 -11.64 -7.20 -12.03
C HIS A 335 -12.40 -8.44 -11.56
N ASP A 336 -12.91 -8.43 -10.33
CA ASP A 336 -13.64 -9.57 -9.77
C ASP A 336 -15.03 -9.77 -10.40
N GLY A 337 -15.64 -8.71 -10.93
CA GLY A 337 -16.91 -8.75 -11.66
C GLY A 337 -16.80 -9.05 -13.16
N LEU A 338 -15.58 -9.07 -13.71
CA LEU A 338 -15.33 -9.41 -15.11
C LEU A 338 -15.09 -10.91 -15.31
N ARG A 339 -15.48 -11.41 -16.48
CA ARG A 339 -15.07 -12.74 -16.94
C ARG A 339 -13.55 -12.78 -17.13
N THR A 340 -12.93 -13.93 -16.93
CA THR A 340 -11.46 -14.08 -17.03
C THR A 340 -10.89 -13.56 -18.36
N ALA A 341 -11.58 -13.79 -19.47
CA ALA A 341 -11.18 -13.32 -20.79
C ALA A 341 -11.20 -11.78 -20.96
N GLU A 342 -11.92 -11.05 -20.10
CA GLU A 342 -12.06 -9.59 -20.15
C GLU A 342 -11.02 -8.86 -19.25
N ARG A 343 -10.43 -9.56 -18.27
CA ARG A 343 -9.47 -9.00 -17.31
C ARG A 343 -8.22 -8.37 -17.94
N PRO A 344 -7.64 -8.92 -19.03
CA PRO A 344 -6.50 -8.28 -19.69
C PRO A 344 -6.83 -6.88 -20.23
N MET A 345 -8.07 -6.66 -20.71
CA MET A 345 -8.50 -5.33 -21.19
C MET A 345 -8.54 -4.31 -20.07
N LEU A 346 -9.06 -4.70 -18.90
CA LEU A 346 -9.03 -3.86 -17.71
C LEU A 346 -7.59 -3.51 -17.31
N SER A 347 -6.69 -4.49 -17.28
CA SER A 347 -5.28 -4.26 -16.90
C SER A 347 -4.59 -3.29 -17.86
N SER A 348 -4.86 -3.40 -19.17
CA SER A 348 -4.32 -2.47 -20.18
C SER A 348 -4.93 -1.07 -20.04
N ALA A 349 -6.25 -0.97 -19.88
CA ALA A 349 -6.95 0.30 -19.70
C ALA A 349 -6.50 1.02 -18.42
N TRP A 350 -6.28 0.27 -17.36
CA TRP A 350 -5.76 0.80 -16.10
C TRP A 350 -4.32 1.31 -16.23
N GLY A 351 -3.47 0.58 -16.95
CA GLY A 351 -2.11 1.01 -17.26
C GLY A 351 -2.08 2.34 -18.02
N ILE A 352 -2.94 2.51 -19.03
CA ILE A 352 -3.10 3.76 -19.78
C ILE A 352 -3.55 4.89 -18.83
N LEU A 353 -4.57 4.66 -18.02
CA LEU A 353 -5.08 5.67 -17.10
C LEU A 353 -4.03 6.09 -16.06
N PHE A 354 -3.23 5.16 -15.57
CA PHE A 354 -2.12 5.44 -14.67
C PHE A 354 -1.02 6.29 -15.34
N GLU A 355 -0.65 5.94 -16.55
CA GLU A 355 0.32 6.70 -17.35
C GLU A 355 -0.16 8.13 -17.62
N GLU A 356 -1.44 8.31 -17.99
CA GLU A 356 -2.07 9.62 -18.13
C GLU A 356 -2.02 10.41 -16.82
N TYR A 357 -2.29 9.73 -15.68
CA TYR A 357 -2.24 10.35 -14.37
C TYR A 357 -0.83 10.86 -14.02
N VAL A 358 0.20 10.04 -14.18
CA VAL A 358 1.57 10.43 -13.83
C VAL A 358 2.03 11.60 -14.71
N ASN A 359 1.78 11.53 -16.02
CA ASN A 359 2.13 12.60 -16.94
C ASN A 359 1.36 13.90 -16.65
N TRP A 360 0.06 13.80 -16.36
CA TRP A 360 -0.76 14.95 -15.96
C TRP A 360 -0.21 15.56 -14.66
N PHE A 361 0.02 14.73 -13.64
CA PHE A 361 0.47 15.16 -12.32
C PHE A 361 1.80 15.91 -12.36
N LEU A 362 2.77 15.39 -13.10
CA LEU A 362 4.09 16.01 -13.23
C LEU A 362 4.07 17.25 -14.14
N SER A 363 3.22 17.27 -15.17
CA SER A 363 3.08 18.43 -16.08
C SER A 363 2.42 19.64 -15.42
N GLU A 364 1.58 19.43 -14.41
CA GLU A 364 0.95 20.48 -13.61
C GLU A 364 1.89 21.14 -12.59
N ARG A 365 3.12 20.60 -12.41
CA ARG A 365 4.10 21.09 -11.45
C ARG A 365 5.10 22.04 -12.10
N ARG A 366 5.59 22.99 -11.29
CA ARG A 366 6.64 23.92 -11.70
C ARG A 366 7.95 23.56 -11.03
N PHE A 367 8.81 22.92 -11.78
CA PHE A 367 10.16 22.57 -11.32
C PHE A 367 11.14 23.70 -11.71
N LYS A 368 11.83 24.28 -10.72
CA LYS A 368 12.73 25.45 -10.95
C LYS A 368 14.04 25.05 -11.64
N ASP A 369 14.60 23.89 -11.26
CA ASP A 369 15.97 23.53 -11.62
C ASP A 369 16.06 22.46 -12.70
N PHE A 370 14.94 21.94 -13.20
CA PHE A 370 14.91 20.93 -14.24
C PHE A 370 13.61 20.96 -15.03
N SER A 371 13.63 20.36 -16.22
CA SER A 371 12.48 20.28 -17.09
C SER A 371 11.90 18.87 -17.08
N PHE A 372 10.58 18.79 -17.18
CA PHE A 372 9.83 17.54 -17.38
C PHE A 372 9.30 17.47 -18.82
N TRP A 373 9.44 16.32 -19.44
CA TRP A 373 8.87 16.00 -20.75
C TRP A 373 7.94 14.79 -20.61
N PRO A 374 6.63 14.96 -20.76
CA PRO A 374 5.69 13.86 -20.84
C PRO A 374 5.84 13.17 -22.21
N ARG A 375 5.92 11.86 -22.21
CA ARG A 375 5.98 11.01 -23.42
C ARG A 375 6.97 11.49 -24.48
N PRO A 376 8.27 11.56 -24.17
CA PRO A 376 9.27 11.90 -25.18
C PRO A 376 9.16 10.96 -26.39
N ARG A 377 9.31 11.51 -27.60
CA ARG A 377 9.18 10.75 -28.85
C ARG A 377 10.51 10.60 -29.54
N TRP A 378 10.68 9.49 -30.24
CA TRP A 378 11.77 9.32 -31.19
C TRP A 378 11.67 10.30 -32.36
N GLY A 379 12.75 10.44 -33.12
CA GLY A 379 12.77 11.28 -34.31
C GLY A 379 11.71 10.92 -35.36
N ASP A 380 11.30 9.66 -35.42
CA ASP A 380 10.21 9.15 -36.26
C ASP A 380 8.80 9.46 -35.75
N GLY A 381 8.69 10.03 -34.54
CA GLY A 381 7.43 10.39 -33.90
C GLY A 381 6.81 9.30 -33.04
N THR A 382 7.35 8.08 -33.00
CA THR A 382 6.90 7.04 -32.10
C THR A 382 7.31 7.34 -30.65
N GLU A 383 6.60 6.79 -29.67
CA GLU A 383 6.88 7.00 -28.24
C GLU A 383 8.22 6.35 -27.85
N ALA A 384 9.06 7.10 -27.15
CA ALA A 384 10.37 6.67 -26.70
C ALA A 384 10.37 6.28 -25.22
N LEU A 385 9.83 7.15 -24.38
CA LEU A 385 9.79 7.03 -22.92
C LEU A 385 8.40 7.43 -22.43
N ASP A 386 7.99 6.93 -21.27
CA ASP A 386 6.72 7.35 -20.65
C ASP A 386 6.83 8.76 -20.06
N GLY A 387 8.03 9.14 -19.60
CA GLY A 387 8.40 10.48 -19.15
C GLY A 387 9.90 10.65 -19.06
N ALA A 388 10.35 11.89 -18.91
CA ALA A 388 11.76 12.18 -18.64
C ALA A 388 11.94 13.49 -17.88
N PHE A 389 12.92 13.53 -16.98
CA PHE A 389 13.48 14.77 -16.43
C PHE A 389 14.89 15.01 -16.96
N MET A 390 15.27 16.27 -17.04
CA MET A 390 16.63 16.66 -17.37
C MET A 390 17.06 17.89 -16.56
N ARG A 391 18.28 17.83 -16.02
CA ARG A 391 18.97 18.94 -15.37
C ARG A 391 20.43 18.94 -15.77
N ASP A 392 20.86 19.99 -16.45
CA ASP A 392 22.24 20.13 -16.95
C ASP A 392 22.69 18.91 -17.78
N ALA A 393 23.68 18.16 -17.29
CA ALA A 393 24.22 16.96 -17.89
C ALA A 393 23.60 15.65 -17.30
N ALA A 394 22.58 15.76 -16.43
CA ALA A 394 21.89 14.61 -15.85
C ALA A 394 20.52 14.39 -16.50
N PHE A 395 20.27 13.17 -16.93
CA PHE A 395 19.02 12.76 -17.59
C PHE A 395 18.37 11.62 -16.78
N MET A 396 17.07 11.74 -16.53
CA MET A 396 16.28 10.78 -15.79
C MET A 396 15.18 10.22 -16.68
N PRO A 397 15.45 9.15 -17.42
CA PRO A 397 14.42 8.46 -18.20
C PRO A 397 13.49 7.70 -17.24
N MET A 398 12.19 7.74 -17.54
CA MET A 398 11.15 7.15 -16.70
C MET A 398 10.36 6.10 -17.47
N GLU A 399 10.02 5.03 -16.78
CA GLU A 399 9.08 4.01 -17.22
C GLU A 399 7.98 3.88 -16.17
N TYR A 400 6.71 3.75 -16.58
CA TYR A 400 5.57 3.66 -15.67
C TYR A 400 4.92 2.29 -15.73
N LYS A 401 4.60 1.73 -14.56
CA LYS A 401 3.93 0.44 -14.42
C LYS A 401 2.70 0.56 -13.53
N GLY A 402 1.53 0.69 -14.18
CA GLY A 402 0.23 0.81 -13.52
C GLY A 402 -0.39 -0.52 -13.07
N GLY A 403 0.22 -1.66 -13.39
CA GLY A 403 -0.32 -2.97 -13.03
C GLY A 403 -0.19 -3.30 -11.55
N PHE A 404 -1.16 -4.10 -11.06
CA PHE A 404 -1.09 -4.70 -9.72
C PHE A 404 -0.60 -6.15 -9.82
N LEU A 405 0.19 -6.59 -8.86
CA LEU A 405 0.53 -8.01 -8.71
C LEU A 405 -0.73 -8.79 -8.33
N LEU A 406 -0.85 -10.01 -8.82
CA LEU A 406 -1.98 -10.89 -8.47
C LEU A 406 -1.92 -11.30 -6.99
N ARG A 407 -3.10 -11.62 -6.44
CA ARG A 407 -3.25 -12.02 -5.03
C ARG A 407 -2.35 -13.18 -4.63
N GLU A 408 -2.23 -14.18 -5.52
CA GLU A 408 -1.39 -15.34 -5.30
C GLU A 408 0.07 -14.95 -5.10
N ALA A 409 0.62 -14.12 -5.98
CA ALA A 409 1.98 -13.63 -5.85
C ALA A 409 2.23 -12.80 -4.58
N ARG A 410 1.20 -12.11 -4.08
CA ARG A 410 1.32 -11.24 -2.89
C ARG A 410 1.27 -11.99 -1.57
N TYR A 411 0.40 -13.02 -1.49
CA TYR A 411 -0.04 -13.57 -0.21
C TYR A 411 0.17 -15.09 -0.11
N SER A 412 0.77 -15.74 -1.13
CA SER A 412 1.08 -17.17 -1.06
C SER A 412 2.27 -17.49 -0.17
N GLY A 413 3.16 -16.53 0.09
CA GLY A 413 4.47 -16.80 0.68
C GLY A 413 5.43 -17.51 -0.29
N ASP A 414 5.01 -17.75 -1.53
CA ASP A 414 5.81 -18.42 -2.56
C ASP A 414 6.69 -17.40 -3.30
N VAL A 415 8.00 -17.49 -3.07
CA VAL A 415 9.00 -16.65 -3.75
C VAL A 415 8.96 -16.84 -5.26
N GLY A 416 8.73 -18.06 -5.74
CA GLY A 416 8.68 -18.37 -7.17
C GLY A 416 7.49 -17.70 -7.86
N ALA A 417 6.29 -17.79 -7.26
CA ALA A 417 5.08 -17.13 -7.76
C ALA A 417 5.23 -15.60 -7.77
N PHE A 418 5.89 -15.03 -6.74
CA PHE A 418 6.19 -13.60 -6.70
C PHE A 418 7.16 -13.20 -7.81
N GLU A 419 8.25 -13.92 -7.99
CA GLU A 419 9.25 -13.64 -9.02
C GLU A 419 8.69 -13.77 -10.44
N GLU A 420 7.85 -14.77 -10.72
CA GLU A 420 7.19 -14.96 -12.01
C GLU A 420 6.27 -13.76 -12.34
N GLU A 421 5.48 -13.34 -11.39
CA GLU A 421 4.58 -12.20 -11.57
C GLU A 421 5.38 -10.88 -11.73
N LEU A 422 6.45 -10.71 -10.94
CA LEU A 422 7.35 -9.57 -11.05
C LEU A 422 8.02 -9.53 -12.44
N GLU A 423 8.51 -10.67 -12.94
CA GLU A 423 9.11 -10.80 -14.27
C GLU A 423 8.11 -10.39 -15.36
N SER A 424 6.88 -10.87 -15.28
CA SER A 424 5.86 -10.62 -16.31
C SER A 424 5.41 -9.16 -16.37
N LYS A 425 5.30 -8.48 -15.24
CA LYS A 425 4.70 -7.14 -15.14
C LYS A 425 5.70 -6.01 -15.00
N ILE A 426 6.76 -6.22 -14.24
CA ILE A 426 7.70 -5.15 -13.84
C ILE A 426 9.02 -5.25 -14.58
N ILE A 427 9.63 -6.43 -14.61
CA ILE A 427 10.96 -6.61 -15.21
C ILE A 427 10.92 -6.37 -16.73
N LYS A 428 9.79 -6.65 -17.37
CA LYS A 428 9.58 -6.25 -18.77
C LYS A 428 9.79 -4.74 -18.97
N GLY A 429 9.32 -3.90 -18.04
CA GLY A 429 9.57 -2.45 -18.07
C GLY A 429 11.03 -2.09 -17.87
N CYS A 430 11.72 -2.80 -16.96
CA CYS A 430 13.16 -2.61 -16.77
C CYS A 430 13.94 -2.92 -18.04
N LYS A 431 13.60 -4.02 -18.75
CA LYS A 431 14.19 -4.37 -20.05
C LYS A 431 13.94 -3.30 -21.11
N GLN A 432 12.71 -2.78 -21.17
CA GLN A 432 12.37 -1.67 -22.07
C GLN A 432 13.18 -0.42 -21.76
N LEU A 433 13.30 -0.03 -20.50
CA LEU A 433 14.07 1.13 -20.07
C LEU A 433 15.57 0.97 -20.40
N ALA A 434 16.17 -0.20 -20.12
CA ALA A 434 17.55 -0.49 -20.47
C ALA A 434 17.80 -0.36 -21.98
N GLN A 435 16.96 -0.98 -22.81
CA GLN A 435 17.05 -0.88 -24.28
C GLN A 435 16.90 0.57 -24.79
N LYS A 436 16.03 1.37 -24.18
CA LYS A 436 15.86 2.79 -24.51
C LYS A 436 17.10 3.60 -24.15
N ILE A 437 17.74 3.31 -22.99
CA ILE A 437 19.01 3.93 -22.58
C ILE A 437 20.12 3.55 -23.56
N GLU A 438 20.29 2.28 -23.92
CA GLU A 438 21.27 1.81 -24.89
C GLU A 438 21.06 2.48 -26.25
N ALA A 439 19.84 2.57 -26.72
CA ALA A 439 19.49 3.23 -28.00
C ALA A 439 19.83 4.73 -28.02
N LEU A 440 19.66 5.43 -26.90
CA LEU A 440 19.95 6.88 -26.78
C LEU A 440 21.45 7.17 -26.66
N PHE A 441 22.17 6.32 -25.93
CA PHE A 441 23.55 6.59 -25.51
C PHE A 441 24.58 5.61 -26.09
N HIS A 442 24.24 4.92 -27.18
CA HIS A 442 25.11 3.95 -27.81
C HIS A 442 26.47 4.55 -28.19
N LYS A 443 27.59 3.81 -27.98
CA LYS A 443 28.94 4.27 -28.27
C LYS A 443 29.16 4.59 -29.76
N ARG A 444 28.53 3.82 -30.66
CA ARG A 444 28.57 4.06 -32.11
C ARG A 444 27.51 5.11 -32.51
N PRO A 445 27.92 6.26 -33.05
CA PRO A 445 26.99 7.34 -33.40
C PRO A 445 25.84 6.92 -34.35
N GLU A 446 26.13 6.03 -35.30
CA GLU A 446 25.17 5.50 -36.28
C GLU A 446 24.06 4.64 -35.65
N CYS A 447 24.32 4.07 -34.48
CA CYS A 447 23.34 3.27 -33.72
C CYS A 447 22.48 4.12 -32.78
N ARG A 448 22.82 5.41 -32.58
CA ARG A 448 22.09 6.27 -31.64
C ARG A 448 20.75 6.71 -32.21
N LYS A 449 19.71 6.47 -31.45
CA LYS A 449 18.41 7.10 -31.71
C LYS A 449 18.37 8.51 -31.09
N LYS A 450 17.61 9.39 -31.71
CA LYS A 450 17.45 10.78 -31.20
C LYS A 450 16.03 10.98 -30.70
N LEU A 451 15.91 11.73 -29.62
CA LEU A 451 14.63 12.25 -29.15
C LEU A 451 14.29 13.51 -29.97
N ARG A 452 13.00 13.69 -30.30
CA ARG A 452 12.54 14.80 -31.12
C ARG A 452 12.71 16.17 -30.47
N SER A 453 12.50 16.23 -29.13
CA SER A 453 12.40 17.49 -28.39
C SER A 453 13.42 17.63 -27.27
N ILE A 454 14.33 16.67 -27.11
CA ILE A 454 15.31 16.64 -26.01
C ILE A 454 16.69 16.38 -26.60
N ASP A 455 17.62 17.31 -26.38
CA ASP A 455 19.03 17.10 -26.75
C ASP A 455 19.77 16.39 -25.61
N VAL A 456 20.08 15.12 -25.81
CA VAL A 456 20.82 14.28 -24.85
C VAL A 456 22.32 14.18 -25.15
N THR A 457 22.86 15.00 -26.09
CA THR A 457 24.27 14.90 -26.52
C THR A 457 25.24 15.24 -25.39
N ARG A 458 24.87 16.15 -24.50
CA ARG A 458 25.68 16.61 -23.35
C ARG A 458 25.47 15.80 -22.08
N VAL A 459 24.58 14.80 -22.11
CA VAL A 459 24.31 13.96 -20.95
C VAL A 459 25.53 13.10 -20.64
N THR A 460 25.99 13.16 -19.39
CA THR A 460 27.08 12.34 -18.84
C THR A 460 26.59 11.45 -17.71
N ARG A 461 25.38 11.69 -17.20
CA ARG A 461 24.82 10.89 -16.12
C ARG A 461 23.36 10.54 -16.39
N ILE A 462 23.01 9.27 -16.20
CA ILE A 462 21.66 8.75 -16.33
C ILE A 462 21.19 8.24 -14.95
N VAL A 463 20.03 8.72 -14.52
CA VAL A 463 19.37 8.31 -13.27
C VAL A 463 18.07 7.60 -13.65
N PRO A 464 18.07 6.29 -13.90
CA PRO A 464 16.87 5.59 -14.35
C PRO A 464 15.84 5.50 -13.23
N LEU A 465 14.56 5.73 -13.58
CA LEU A 465 13.45 5.74 -12.64
C LEU A 465 12.29 4.87 -13.14
N LEU A 466 11.85 3.93 -12.30
CA LEU A 466 10.66 3.12 -12.51
C LEU A 466 9.57 3.60 -11.56
N VAL A 467 8.48 4.13 -12.09
CA VAL A 467 7.31 4.55 -11.31
C VAL A 467 6.29 3.44 -11.30
N VAL A 468 5.91 2.99 -10.09
CA VAL A 468 4.98 1.88 -9.91
C VAL A 468 3.72 2.34 -9.16
N GLN A 469 2.58 1.82 -9.57
CA GLN A 469 1.32 2.09 -8.88
C GLN A 469 1.15 1.21 -7.64
N ASP A 470 1.52 -0.04 -7.77
CA ASP A 470 1.41 -1.02 -6.71
C ASP A 470 2.44 -0.73 -5.61
N HIS A 471 1.99 -0.21 -4.49
CA HIS A 471 2.88 0.22 -3.41
C HIS A 471 3.66 -0.93 -2.73
N ILE A 472 3.21 -2.18 -2.89
CA ILE A 472 3.97 -3.36 -2.44
C ILE A 472 5.35 -3.44 -3.13
N LEU A 473 5.46 -2.92 -4.35
CA LEU A 473 6.70 -2.85 -5.10
C LEU A 473 7.71 -1.83 -4.54
N GLY A 474 7.25 -0.92 -3.68
CA GLY A 474 8.09 -0.06 -2.86
C GLY A 474 8.60 -0.72 -1.58
N GLY A 475 8.29 -2.01 -1.34
CA GLY A 475 8.71 -2.74 -0.16
C GLY A 475 10.23 -2.92 -0.06
N PRO A 476 10.75 -3.14 1.16
CA PRO A 476 12.16 -3.47 1.36
C PRO A 476 12.57 -4.66 0.50
N LEU A 477 13.80 -4.64 -0.01
CA LEU A 477 14.38 -5.68 -0.86
C LEU A 477 13.76 -5.85 -2.26
N VAL A 478 12.54 -5.39 -2.51
CA VAL A 478 11.93 -5.45 -3.87
C VAL A 478 12.73 -4.59 -4.84
N ASN A 479 13.14 -3.39 -4.42
CA ASN A 479 13.98 -2.51 -5.24
C ASN A 479 15.35 -3.16 -5.55
N TRP A 480 15.95 -3.86 -4.57
CA TRP A 480 17.16 -4.65 -4.79
C TRP A 480 16.97 -5.68 -5.90
N MET A 481 15.90 -6.47 -5.87
CA MET A 481 15.63 -7.49 -6.88
C MET A 481 15.42 -6.88 -8.27
N ILE A 482 14.61 -5.82 -8.35
CA ILE A 482 14.33 -5.14 -9.61
C ILE A 482 15.61 -4.51 -10.19
N ASN A 483 16.43 -3.85 -9.34
CA ASN A 483 17.69 -3.27 -9.76
C ASN A 483 18.71 -4.34 -10.22
N LYS A 484 18.78 -5.49 -9.55
CA LYS A 484 19.60 -6.63 -9.99
C LYS A 484 19.21 -7.03 -11.40
N ARG A 485 17.91 -7.23 -11.69
CA ARG A 485 17.43 -7.59 -13.03
C ARG A 485 17.70 -6.50 -14.08
N PHE A 486 17.58 -5.23 -13.71
CA PHE A 486 17.93 -4.12 -14.60
C PHE A 486 19.42 -4.16 -14.99
N ASN A 487 20.32 -4.40 -14.03
CA ASN A 487 21.76 -4.48 -14.27
C ASN A 487 22.16 -5.72 -15.09
N GLU A 488 21.39 -6.82 -15.02
CA GLU A 488 21.61 -8.02 -15.85
C GLU A 488 21.28 -7.79 -17.33
N VAL A 489 20.37 -6.84 -17.63
CA VAL A 489 19.93 -6.59 -19.02
C VAL A 489 20.58 -5.36 -19.65
N LEU A 490 21.07 -4.41 -18.84
CA LEU A 490 21.73 -3.20 -19.35
C LEU A 490 23.18 -3.51 -19.74
N ASP A 491 23.47 -3.50 -21.04
CA ASP A 491 24.83 -3.64 -21.54
C ASP A 491 25.59 -2.29 -21.47
N ARG A 492 26.33 -2.10 -20.39
CA ARG A 492 27.13 -0.90 -20.14
C ARG A 492 28.26 -0.71 -21.14
N GLU A 493 28.75 -1.79 -21.76
CA GLU A 493 29.82 -1.73 -22.75
C GLU A 493 29.34 -1.14 -24.10
N LEU A 494 28.02 -1.15 -24.34
CA LEU A 494 27.45 -0.48 -25.52
C LEU A 494 27.32 1.03 -25.37
N LEU A 495 27.45 1.56 -24.16
CA LEU A 495 27.28 2.98 -23.88
C LEU A 495 28.55 3.79 -24.20
N ARG A 496 28.37 5.10 -24.39
CA ARG A 496 29.48 6.05 -24.50
C ARG A 496 30.30 6.04 -23.21
N SER A 497 31.62 6.11 -23.32
CA SER A 497 32.54 6.04 -22.19
C SER A 497 32.38 7.16 -21.16
N GLU A 498 31.89 8.32 -21.59
CA GLU A 498 31.62 9.47 -20.74
C GLU A 498 30.26 9.42 -20.02
N VAL A 499 29.44 8.39 -20.30
CA VAL A 499 28.11 8.26 -19.70
C VAL A 499 28.15 7.24 -18.57
N THR A 500 27.72 7.66 -17.39
CA THR A 500 27.48 6.78 -16.24
C THR A 500 25.99 6.55 -16.05
N VAL A 501 25.60 5.30 -15.71
CA VAL A 501 24.23 4.95 -15.37
C VAL A 501 24.17 4.54 -13.91
N ASP A 502 23.40 5.26 -13.13
CA ASP A 502 23.14 4.96 -11.73
C ASP A 502 22.31 3.67 -11.57
N ALA A 503 22.17 3.20 -10.34
CA ALA A 503 21.23 2.13 -10.02
C ALA A 503 19.79 2.54 -10.35
N LEU A 504 18.99 1.57 -10.82
CA LEU A 504 17.56 1.81 -11.05
C LEU A 504 16.85 2.10 -9.74
N ASN A 505 16.22 3.25 -9.65
CA ASN A 505 15.34 3.57 -8.54
C ASN A 505 13.91 3.15 -8.86
N VAL A 506 13.27 2.43 -7.94
CA VAL A 506 11.84 2.12 -7.98
C VAL A 506 11.14 3.06 -7.00
N ILE A 507 10.10 3.73 -7.48
CA ILE A 507 9.34 4.69 -6.68
C ILE A 507 7.84 4.38 -6.79
N GLY A 508 7.18 4.28 -5.66
CA GLY A 508 5.72 4.18 -5.61
C GLY A 508 5.06 5.51 -5.97
N ILE A 509 3.85 5.46 -6.50
CA ILE A 509 3.12 6.67 -6.90
C ILE A 509 2.94 7.67 -5.74
N ARG A 510 2.68 7.20 -4.52
CA ARG A 510 2.59 8.05 -3.33
C ARG A 510 3.90 8.80 -3.06
N GLU A 511 5.02 8.09 -3.17
CA GLU A 511 6.35 8.66 -2.97
C GLU A 511 6.64 9.74 -4.03
N LEU A 512 6.28 9.46 -5.29
CA LEU A 512 6.41 10.43 -6.38
C LEU A 512 5.58 11.69 -6.10
N GLU A 513 4.32 11.53 -5.69
CA GLU A 513 3.42 12.63 -5.34
C GLU A 513 4.01 13.50 -4.23
N THR A 514 4.46 12.88 -3.14
CA THR A 514 5.05 13.58 -2.00
C THR A 514 6.35 14.30 -2.39
N MET A 515 7.24 13.61 -3.12
CA MET A 515 8.49 14.21 -3.58
C MET A 515 8.28 15.38 -4.53
N ALA A 516 7.35 15.26 -5.47
CA ALA A 516 7.09 16.32 -6.45
C ALA A 516 6.57 17.60 -5.77
N GLU A 517 5.73 17.49 -4.72
CA GLU A 517 5.29 18.65 -3.93
C GLU A 517 6.47 19.32 -3.20
N SER A 518 7.36 18.54 -2.59
CA SER A 518 8.52 19.08 -1.89
C SER A 518 9.57 19.67 -2.84
N VAL A 519 9.72 19.10 -4.03
CA VAL A 519 10.57 19.67 -5.08
C VAL A 519 10.00 21.01 -5.56
N GLU A 520 8.69 21.09 -5.79
CA GLU A 520 8.01 22.34 -6.19
C GLU A 520 8.14 23.42 -5.11
N ALA A 521 8.07 23.03 -3.84
CA ALA A 521 8.30 23.93 -2.70
C ALA A 521 9.78 24.35 -2.52
N GLY A 522 10.71 23.70 -3.22
CA GLY A 522 12.15 23.95 -3.09
C GLY A 522 12.78 23.35 -1.83
N GLU A 523 12.08 22.44 -1.16
CA GLU A 523 12.53 21.75 0.06
C GLU A 523 13.38 20.51 -0.25
N PHE A 524 13.36 20.02 -1.49
CA PHE A 524 13.93 18.75 -1.89
C PHE A 524 14.59 18.80 -3.27
N ASP A 525 15.81 18.31 -3.38
CA ASP A 525 16.53 18.13 -4.65
C ASP A 525 16.43 16.67 -5.12
N LEU A 526 15.54 16.42 -6.08
CA LEU A 526 15.25 15.09 -6.61
C LEU A 526 16.52 14.38 -7.12
N PHE A 527 17.29 15.03 -7.99
CA PHE A 527 18.48 14.42 -8.60
C PHE A 527 19.55 14.09 -7.56
N ARG A 528 19.84 15.04 -6.68
CA ARG A 528 20.84 14.85 -5.63
C ARG A 528 20.44 13.76 -4.65
N SER A 529 19.16 13.66 -4.31
CA SER A 529 18.68 12.68 -3.33
C SER A 529 18.68 11.26 -3.86
N LEU A 530 18.25 11.06 -5.12
CA LEU A 530 18.34 9.75 -5.77
C LEU A 530 19.80 9.32 -5.95
N GLN A 531 20.68 10.25 -6.30
CA GLN A 531 22.09 10.04 -6.40
C GLN A 531 22.71 9.64 -5.06
N TYR A 532 22.34 10.34 -3.98
CA TYR A 532 22.81 10.03 -2.64
C TYR A 532 22.32 8.66 -2.18
N LYS A 533 21.08 8.28 -2.52
CA LYS A 533 20.56 6.93 -2.27
C LYS A 533 21.42 5.87 -2.94
N CYS A 534 21.74 6.02 -4.22
CA CYS A 534 22.59 5.06 -4.93
C CYS A 534 24.00 4.93 -4.30
N TYR A 535 24.52 6.02 -3.72
CA TYR A 535 25.81 6.00 -3.03
C TYR A 535 25.73 5.37 -1.64
N ALA A 536 24.71 5.73 -0.85
CA ALA A 536 24.57 5.28 0.53
C ALA A 536 23.97 3.87 0.67
N ASP A 537 23.17 3.43 -0.33
CA ASP A 537 22.55 2.12 -0.42
C ASP A 537 22.81 1.51 -1.81
N PRO A 538 24.06 1.12 -2.11
CA PRO A 538 24.47 0.65 -3.45
C PRO A 538 23.77 -0.65 -3.87
N GLU A 539 23.31 -1.45 -2.93
CA GLU A 539 22.52 -2.65 -3.20
C GLU A 539 21.03 -2.37 -3.38
N MET A 540 20.59 -1.13 -3.17
CA MET A 540 19.19 -0.72 -3.29
C MET A 540 18.23 -1.52 -2.39
N VAL A 541 18.66 -1.87 -1.20
CA VAL A 541 17.90 -2.66 -0.21
C VAL A 541 16.75 -1.84 0.38
N LEU A 542 17.02 -0.56 0.68
CA LEU A 542 16.02 0.35 1.23
C LEU A 542 15.10 0.88 0.14
N ASN A 543 13.82 0.97 0.44
CA ASN A 543 12.93 1.76 -0.39
C ASN A 543 13.26 3.26 -0.26
N LEU A 544 12.79 4.05 -1.22
CA LEU A 544 13.12 5.47 -1.24
C LEU A 544 12.49 6.22 -0.06
N HIS A 545 11.26 5.86 0.33
CA HIS A 545 10.55 6.48 1.45
C HIS A 545 11.32 6.32 2.76
N ASN A 546 11.69 5.09 3.13
CA ASN A 546 12.45 4.82 4.35
C ASN A 546 13.82 5.49 4.32
N PHE A 547 14.49 5.48 3.15
CA PHE A 547 15.77 6.15 2.98
C PHE A 547 15.66 7.66 3.22
N LEU A 548 14.68 8.32 2.65
CA LEU A 548 14.49 9.77 2.80
C LEU A 548 14.02 10.16 4.20
N TRP A 549 13.12 9.37 4.80
CA TRP A 549 12.67 9.58 6.17
C TRP A 549 13.82 9.52 7.16
N ASP A 550 14.65 8.48 7.07
CA ASP A 550 15.76 8.26 7.98
C ASP A 550 16.91 9.25 7.78
N GLN A 551 17.18 9.67 6.54
CA GLN A 551 18.36 10.47 6.20
C GLN A 551 18.08 11.97 6.06
N ALA A 552 16.90 12.36 5.63
CA ALA A 552 16.58 13.76 5.34
C ALA A 552 15.60 14.41 6.33
N GLY A 553 15.09 13.65 7.31
CA GLY A 553 14.04 14.16 8.21
C GLY A 553 12.77 14.54 7.44
N TYR A 554 12.57 13.87 6.30
CA TYR A 554 11.49 14.14 5.36
C TYR A 554 10.16 13.70 5.98
N GLY A 555 9.37 14.66 6.42
CA GLY A 555 8.02 14.44 6.96
C GLY A 555 6.95 14.50 5.87
N GLU A 556 5.81 13.89 6.11
CA GLU A 556 4.62 14.09 5.29
C GLU A 556 4.37 15.60 5.18
N GLY A 557 4.40 16.08 3.94
CA GLY A 557 4.50 17.49 3.61
C GLY A 557 3.42 18.35 4.28
N LYS A 558 3.81 19.54 4.63
CA LYS A 558 2.91 20.62 5.00
C LYS A 558 1.90 20.81 3.87
N SER A 559 0.64 20.97 4.24
CA SER A 559 -0.54 21.20 3.39
C SER A 559 -0.23 21.76 1.99
N GLY A 560 -0.09 20.86 1.01
CA GLY A 560 0.06 21.21 -0.38
C GLY A 560 -1.27 21.11 -1.13
N ARG A 561 -1.20 21.20 -2.46
CA ARG A 561 -2.35 21.07 -3.36
C ARG A 561 -3.16 19.79 -3.15
N ILE A 562 -2.48 18.68 -2.77
CA ILE A 562 -3.12 17.38 -2.47
C ILE A 562 -4.08 17.51 -1.28
N ALA A 563 -3.69 18.19 -0.20
CA ALA A 563 -4.53 18.38 0.98
C ALA A 563 -5.74 19.30 0.69
N THR A 564 -5.52 20.39 -0.03
CA THR A 564 -6.61 21.32 -0.42
C THR A 564 -7.71 20.62 -1.21
N LEU A 565 -7.34 19.74 -2.13
CA LEU A 565 -8.31 19.00 -2.94
C LEU A 565 -9.15 18.02 -2.11
N LEU A 566 -8.58 17.43 -1.06
CA LEU A 566 -9.36 16.60 -0.12
C LEU A 566 -10.45 17.42 0.58
N GLU A 567 -10.13 18.65 1.04
CA GLU A 567 -11.13 19.53 1.67
C GLU A 567 -12.29 19.83 0.74
N GLU A 568 -12.02 20.10 -0.55
CA GLU A 568 -13.05 20.29 -1.56
C GLU A 568 -13.91 19.03 -1.75
N GLN A 569 -13.29 17.85 -1.82
CA GLN A 569 -14.00 16.59 -1.97
C GLN A 569 -14.87 16.26 -0.75
N LEU A 570 -14.39 16.54 0.46
CA LEU A 570 -15.17 16.37 1.69
C LEU A 570 -16.38 17.30 1.70
N LYS A 571 -16.22 18.53 1.21
CA LYS A 571 -17.34 19.47 1.06
C LYS A 571 -18.36 18.96 0.04
N GLU A 572 -17.91 18.52 -1.15
CA GLU A 572 -18.79 17.93 -2.16
C GLU A 572 -19.52 16.68 -1.63
N ALA A 573 -18.81 15.81 -0.89
CA ALA A 573 -19.40 14.64 -0.25
C ALA A 573 -20.48 15.04 0.77
N THR A 574 -20.24 16.06 1.58
CA THR A 574 -21.20 16.58 2.56
C THR A 574 -22.43 17.14 1.86
N GLU A 575 -22.27 17.93 0.79
CA GLU A 575 -23.38 18.45 -0.01
C GLU A 575 -24.20 17.33 -0.67
N TYR A 576 -23.55 16.27 -1.12
CA TYR A 576 -24.23 15.10 -1.70
C TYR A 576 -25.01 14.32 -0.63
N LEU A 577 -24.42 14.12 0.56
CA LEU A 577 -25.03 13.36 1.65
C LEU A 577 -26.23 14.06 2.27
N PHE A 578 -26.13 15.36 2.51
CA PHE A 578 -27.12 16.12 3.31
C PHE A 578 -27.92 17.14 2.50
N GLY A 579 -27.71 17.23 1.21
CA GLY A 579 -28.29 18.26 0.35
C GLY A 579 -27.56 19.60 0.49
N LYS A 580 -27.72 20.46 -0.52
CA LYS A 580 -27.22 21.85 -0.40
C LYS A 580 -28.05 22.56 0.65
N LYS A 581 -27.41 22.93 1.75
CA LYS A 581 -28.01 23.82 2.74
C LYS A 581 -28.07 25.24 2.23
#